data_ccd4a8239d4f831cf9d757e0f30fbab6
#
_entry.id   ccd4a8239d4f831cf9d757e0f30fbab6
#
_cell.length_a   1.000
_cell.length_b   1.000
_cell.length_c   1.000
_cell.angle_alpha   90.00
_cell.angle_beta   90.00
_cell.angle_gamma   90.00
#
_symmetry.space_group_name_H-M   'P 1'
#
loop_
_entity.id
_entity.type
_entity.pdbx_description
1 polymer ?
#
loop_
_entity_poly.entity_id
_entity_poly.type
_entity_poly.pdbx_seq_one_letter_code
_entity_poly.pdbx_strand_id
1 'polypeptide(L)'
;MPAPKKSAAAFALPDALVAAYATSDRINRYLIENLSDEGWRSDPPTGKGRTIAAIVAHIHNVRLMWLKVAAKDEPLPDELDRATVTRQQALAALEKSHDAVARLIMAGLAGDGRIRRFRPDVAGFLAYLISHDAHHRGQISMLARQVGHPLSQKVMFGMWEWGSR
;
A
#
# COMPACT_ATOMS: atom_id res chain seq x y z
N MET A 1 -19.74 -39.55 22.96
CA MET A 1 -18.40 -38.97 23.08
C MET A 1 -18.43 -37.61 22.42
N PRO A 2 -18.15 -36.47 23.10
CA PRO A 2 -18.07 -35.16 22.46
C PRO A 2 -16.82 -35.14 21.56
N ALA A 3 -16.96 -34.55 20.36
CA ALA A 3 -15.87 -34.37 19.43
C ALA A 3 -14.77 -33.49 20.04
N PRO A 4 -13.48 -33.75 19.76
CA PRO A 4 -12.40 -32.92 20.30
C PRO A 4 -12.54 -31.49 19.76
N LYS A 5 -12.57 -30.51 20.67
CA LYS A 5 -12.48 -29.10 20.32
C LYS A 5 -11.17 -28.89 19.57
N LYS A 6 -11.23 -28.40 18.31
CA LYS A 6 -10.05 -27.94 17.58
C LYS A 6 -9.35 -26.91 18.47
N SER A 7 -8.12 -27.20 18.85
CA SER A 7 -7.24 -26.21 19.50
C SER A 7 -7.09 -25.02 18.55
N ALA A 8 -7.37 -23.81 19.05
CA ALA A 8 -7.08 -22.59 18.29
C ALA A 8 -5.57 -22.56 18.01
N ALA A 9 -5.20 -22.29 16.75
CA ALA A 9 -3.80 -22.13 16.39
C ALA A 9 -3.18 -21.02 17.25
N ALA A 10 -1.96 -21.21 17.71
CA ALA A 10 -1.23 -20.18 18.46
C ALA A 10 -1.08 -18.91 17.60
N PHE A 11 -1.17 -17.73 18.21
CA PHE A 11 -0.97 -16.46 17.55
C PHE A 11 0.49 -16.37 17.03
N ALA A 12 0.65 -16.21 15.72
CA ALA A 12 1.95 -16.07 15.06
C ALA A 12 2.18 -14.59 14.69
N LEU A 13 3.01 -13.89 15.45
CA LEU A 13 3.29 -12.46 15.23
C LEU A 13 3.83 -12.15 13.82
N PRO A 14 4.76 -12.92 13.24
CA PRO A 14 5.23 -12.68 11.87
C PRO A 14 4.09 -12.67 10.84
N ASP A 15 3.20 -13.66 10.92
CA ASP A 15 2.06 -13.77 9.99
C ASP A 15 1.08 -12.61 10.18
N ALA A 16 0.83 -12.20 11.43
CA ALA A 16 -0.03 -11.06 11.74
C ALA A 16 0.54 -9.74 11.20
N LEU A 17 1.85 -9.54 11.26
CA LEU A 17 2.51 -8.36 10.70
C LEU A 17 2.39 -8.31 9.18
N VAL A 18 2.64 -9.43 8.49
CA VAL A 18 2.47 -9.50 7.02
C VAL A 18 1.01 -9.32 6.62
N ALA A 19 0.06 -9.88 7.38
CA ALA A 19 -1.37 -9.71 7.15
C ALA A 19 -1.81 -8.25 7.33
N ALA A 20 -1.24 -7.52 8.29
CA ALA A 20 -1.51 -6.09 8.47
C ALA A 20 -1.04 -5.26 7.26
N TYR A 21 0.14 -5.57 6.72
CA TYR A 21 0.64 -4.92 5.49
C TYR A 21 -0.26 -5.22 4.29
N ALA A 22 -0.65 -6.49 4.11
CA ALA A 22 -1.55 -6.91 3.04
C ALA A 22 -2.92 -6.21 3.14
N THR A 23 -3.45 -6.02 4.37
CA THR A 23 -4.69 -5.27 4.58
C THR A 23 -4.52 -3.81 4.19
N SER A 24 -3.41 -3.14 4.56
CA SER A 24 -3.13 -1.77 4.15
C SER A 24 -3.07 -1.62 2.62
N ASP A 25 -2.47 -2.59 1.92
CA ASP A 25 -2.41 -2.57 0.46
C ASP A 25 -3.80 -2.77 -0.18
N ARG A 26 -4.61 -3.70 0.33
CA ARG A 26 -6.00 -3.87 -0.15
C ARG A 26 -6.83 -2.60 0.02
N ILE A 27 -6.62 -1.84 1.11
CA ILE A 27 -7.26 -0.55 1.33
C ILE A 27 -6.79 0.48 0.29
N ASN A 28 -5.50 0.50 -0.07
CA ASN A 28 -5.01 1.37 -1.15
C ASN A 28 -5.70 1.04 -2.48
N ARG A 29 -5.75 -0.23 -2.85
CA ARG A 29 -6.41 -0.67 -4.09
C ARG A 29 -7.91 -0.36 -4.08
N TYR A 30 -8.60 -0.62 -2.96
CA TYR A 30 -10.00 -0.27 -2.79
C TYR A 30 -10.27 1.23 -3.00
N LEU A 31 -9.43 2.10 -2.42
CA LEU A 31 -9.51 3.54 -2.65
C LEU A 31 -9.37 3.86 -4.15
N ILE A 32 -8.34 3.33 -4.81
CA ILE A 32 -8.02 3.62 -6.22
C ILE A 32 -9.14 3.13 -7.16
N GLU A 33 -9.70 1.95 -6.91
CA GLU A 33 -10.81 1.37 -7.68
C GLU A 33 -12.08 2.21 -7.61
N ASN A 34 -12.27 2.96 -6.53
CA ASN A 34 -13.45 3.80 -6.30
C ASN A 34 -13.25 5.29 -6.66
N LEU A 35 -12.12 5.66 -7.22
CA LEU A 35 -11.91 6.99 -7.79
C LEU A 35 -12.63 7.11 -9.14
N SER A 36 -13.17 8.30 -9.44
CA SER A 36 -13.70 8.57 -10.78
C SER A 36 -12.57 8.73 -11.80
N ASP A 37 -12.86 8.52 -13.09
CA ASP A 37 -11.89 8.71 -14.16
C ASP A 37 -11.50 10.17 -14.33
N GLU A 38 -12.43 11.08 -14.10
CA GLU A 38 -12.21 12.51 -14.11
C GLU A 38 -11.29 12.93 -12.96
N GLY A 39 -11.59 12.48 -11.73
CA GLY A 39 -10.76 12.77 -10.56
C GLY A 39 -9.34 12.24 -10.70
N TRP A 40 -9.16 11.05 -11.31
CA TRP A 40 -7.84 10.48 -11.57
C TRP A 40 -6.96 11.40 -12.43
N ARG A 41 -7.56 12.08 -13.41
CA ARG A 41 -6.87 12.92 -14.41
C ARG A 41 -6.88 14.41 -14.08
N SER A 42 -7.64 14.83 -13.06
CA SER A 42 -7.77 16.24 -12.72
C SER A 42 -6.46 16.85 -12.23
N ASP A 43 -6.17 18.04 -12.73
CA ASP A 43 -5.08 18.86 -12.18
C ASP A 43 -5.41 19.33 -10.77
N PRO A 44 -4.40 19.53 -9.89
CA PRO A 44 -4.61 20.14 -8.60
C PRO A 44 -5.25 21.54 -8.73
N PRO A 45 -6.10 21.98 -7.78
CA PRO A 45 -6.88 23.23 -7.90
C PRO A 45 -6.03 24.48 -8.14
N THR A 46 -4.79 24.50 -7.68
CA THR A 46 -3.86 25.62 -7.86
C THR A 46 -2.99 25.51 -9.10
N GLY A 47 -3.16 24.45 -9.91
CA GLY A 47 -2.25 24.11 -11.00
C GLY A 47 -0.84 23.71 -10.56
N LYS A 48 -0.60 23.61 -9.25
CA LYS A 48 0.68 23.19 -8.66
C LYS A 48 0.48 21.99 -7.75
N GLY A 49 1.46 21.09 -7.72
CA GLY A 49 1.43 19.88 -6.90
C GLY A 49 1.26 18.62 -7.72
N ARG A 50 0.90 17.52 -7.05
CA ARG A 50 0.73 16.20 -7.69
C ARG A 50 -0.73 15.95 -8.00
N THR A 51 -1.03 15.38 -9.15
CA THR A 51 -2.32 14.76 -9.46
C THR A 51 -2.53 13.51 -8.60
N ILE A 52 -3.76 12.99 -8.53
CA ILE A 52 -4.06 11.72 -7.85
C ILE A 52 -3.22 10.60 -8.47
N ALA A 53 -3.15 10.51 -9.80
CA ALA A 53 -2.32 9.54 -10.52
C ALA A 53 -0.84 9.60 -10.09
N ALA A 54 -0.29 10.80 -9.98
CA ALA A 54 1.09 11.01 -9.55
C ALA A 54 1.35 10.62 -8.08
N ILE A 55 0.35 10.78 -7.20
CA ILE A 55 0.44 10.33 -5.80
C ILE A 55 0.43 8.79 -5.74
N VAL A 56 -0.45 8.14 -6.49
CA VAL A 56 -0.52 6.67 -6.54
C VAL A 56 0.78 6.08 -7.12
N ALA A 57 1.28 6.64 -8.23
CA ALA A 57 2.58 6.25 -8.78
C ALA A 57 3.72 6.42 -7.76
N HIS A 58 3.67 7.48 -6.95
CA HIS A 58 4.65 7.70 -5.90
C HIS A 58 4.62 6.62 -4.81
N ILE A 59 3.44 6.15 -4.39
CA ILE A 59 3.34 5.03 -3.43
C ILE A 59 4.10 3.81 -3.95
N HIS A 60 3.85 3.42 -5.20
CA HIS A 60 4.56 2.31 -5.84
C HIS A 60 6.06 2.58 -5.95
N ASN A 61 6.46 3.74 -6.44
CA ASN A 61 7.87 4.07 -6.69
C ASN A 61 8.69 4.16 -5.38
N VAL A 62 8.08 4.51 -4.25
CA VAL A 62 8.73 4.44 -2.93
C VAL A 62 8.98 2.99 -2.50
N ARG A 63 8.04 2.08 -2.75
CA ARG A 63 8.28 0.64 -2.52
C ARG A 63 9.46 0.14 -3.35
N LEU A 64 9.53 0.53 -4.64
CA LEU A 64 10.67 0.20 -5.50
C LEU A 64 11.99 0.78 -5.02
N MET A 65 11.99 2.02 -4.53
CA MET A 65 13.19 2.63 -3.93
C MET A 65 13.77 1.76 -2.82
N TRP A 66 12.91 1.25 -1.92
CA TRP A 66 13.35 0.37 -0.85
C TRP A 66 13.80 -1.01 -1.37
N LEU A 67 13.09 -1.59 -2.32
CA LEU A 67 13.46 -2.86 -2.94
C LEU A 67 14.83 -2.77 -3.63
N LYS A 68 15.10 -1.70 -4.37
CA LYS A 68 16.40 -1.44 -5.03
C LYS A 68 17.59 -1.46 -4.06
N VAL A 69 17.40 -1.05 -2.82
CA VAL A 69 18.49 -1.00 -1.83
C VAL A 69 18.52 -2.20 -0.89
N ALA A 70 17.39 -2.84 -0.66
CA ALA A 70 17.26 -3.92 0.33
C ALA A 70 17.20 -5.32 -0.28
N ALA A 71 16.66 -5.47 -1.51
CA ALA A 71 16.43 -6.75 -2.20
C ALA A 71 17.11 -6.75 -3.59
N LYS A 72 18.41 -6.51 -3.64
CA LYS A 72 19.16 -6.28 -4.90
C LYS A 72 19.11 -7.43 -5.90
N ASP A 73 18.95 -8.65 -5.41
CA ASP A 73 19.02 -9.88 -6.22
C ASP A 73 17.62 -10.36 -6.67
N GLU A 74 16.57 -9.62 -6.29
CA GLU A 74 15.20 -9.93 -6.69
C GLU A 74 14.82 -9.15 -7.97
N PRO A 75 14.03 -9.75 -8.88
CA PRO A 75 13.47 -9.02 -10.01
C PRO A 75 12.54 -7.92 -9.51
N LEU A 76 12.80 -6.69 -9.95
CA LEU A 76 12.01 -5.53 -9.54
C LEU A 76 10.92 -5.23 -10.57
N PRO A 77 9.72 -4.83 -10.11
CA PRO A 77 8.72 -4.24 -10.99
C PRO A 77 9.23 -2.95 -11.64
N ASP A 78 8.65 -2.59 -12.79
CA ASP A 78 8.96 -1.34 -13.48
C ASP A 78 8.48 -0.12 -12.68
N GLU A 79 9.23 0.98 -12.78
CA GLU A 79 8.84 2.26 -12.20
C GLU A 79 7.65 2.85 -12.99
N LEU A 80 6.71 3.48 -12.28
CA LEU A 80 5.58 4.16 -12.90
C LEU A 80 5.93 5.60 -13.25
N ASP A 81 5.61 6.00 -14.48
CA ASP A 81 5.63 7.40 -14.88
C ASP A 81 4.44 8.14 -14.23
N ARG A 82 4.75 9.14 -13.44
CA ARG A 82 3.78 9.94 -12.70
C ARG A 82 2.85 10.78 -13.56
N ALA A 83 3.26 11.11 -14.79
CA ALA A 83 2.49 11.94 -15.70
C ALA A 83 1.49 11.13 -16.54
N THR A 84 1.82 9.88 -16.87
CA THR A 84 1.07 9.12 -17.88
C THR A 84 0.39 7.86 -17.34
N VAL A 85 0.65 7.48 -16.08
CA VAL A 85 0.12 6.25 -15.50
C VAL A 85 -1.41 6.19 -15.53
N THR A 86 -1.92 5.08 -16.07
CA THR A 86 -3.34 4.76 -16.00
C THR A 86 -3.67 4.08 -14.66
N ARG A 87 -4.96 4.12 -14.26
CA ARG A 87 -5.43 3.45 -13.05
C ARG A 87 -5.14 1.95 -13.08
N GLN A 88 -5.36 1.30 -14.23
CA GLN A 88 -5.11 -0.13 -14.40
C GLN A 88 -3.62 -0.47 -14.25
N GLN A 89 -2.73 0.32 -14.85
CA GLN A 89 -1.28 0.15 -14.68
C GLN A 89 -0.87 0.33 -13.23
N ALA A 90 -1.43 1.33 -12.54
CA ALA A 90 -1.13 1.58 -11.14
C ALA A 90 -1.56 0.42 -10.23
N LEU A 91 -2.78 -0.13 -10.40
CA LEU A 91 -3.27 -1.28 -9.64
C LEU A 91 -2.39 -2.52 -9.85
N ALA A 92 -2.03 -2.84 -11.09
CA ALA A 92 -1.16 -3.97 -11.40
C ALA A 92 0.27 -3.78 -10.84
N ALA A 93 0.80 -2.56 -10.87
CA ALA A 93 2.11 -2.25 -10.33
C ALA A 93 2.13 -2.32 -8.79
N LEU A 94 1.08 -1.81 -8.13
CA LEU A 94 0.93 -1.90 -6.67
C LEU A 94 0.89 -3.35 -6.19
N GLU A 95 0.17 -4.24 -6.89
CA GLU A 95 0.13 -5.66 -6.57
C GLU A 95 1.53 -6.28 -6.63
N LYS A 96 2.26 -6.06 -7.74
CA LYS A 96 3.63 -6.57 -7.91
C LYS A 96 4.60 -6.04 -6.84
N SER A 97 4.54 -4.75 -6.55
CA SER A 97 5.42 -4.15 -5.52
C SER A 97 5.03 -4.57 -4.11
N HIS A 98 3.72 -4.79 -3.85
CA HIS A 98 3.26 -5.37 -2.58
C HIS A 98 3.89 -6.75 -2.35
N ASP A 99 3.81 -7.65 -3.32
CA ASP A 99 4.33 -9.01 -3.19
C ASP A 99 5.85 -9.03 -2.97
N ALA A 100 6.58 -8.17 -3.69
CA ALA A 100 8.03 -8.05 -3.50
C ALA A 100 8.39 -7.51 -2.12
N VAL A 101 7.68 -6.50 -1.62
CA VAL A 101 7.88 -5.95 -0.26
C VAL A 101 7.46 -6.95 0.80
N ALA A 102 6.37 -7.71 0.61
CA ALA A 102 5.95 -8.75 1.55
C ALA A 102 7.04 -9.83 1.69
N ARG A 103 7.66 -10.28 0.58
CA ARG A 103 8.81 -11.19 0.63
C ARG A 103 10.00 -10.59 1.39
N LEU A 104 10.31 -9.30 1.17
CA LEU A 104 11.37 -8.62 1.90
C LEU A 104 11.09 -8.57 3.41
N ILE A 105 9.86 -8.27 3.81
CA ILE A 105 9.43 -8.27 5.23
C ILE A 105 9.55 -9.68 5.82
N MET A 106 9.05 -10.71 5.11
CA MET A 106 9.15 -12.09 5.58
C MET A 106 10.60 -12.53 5.73
N ALA A 107 11.48 -12.19 4.80
CA ALA A 107 12.92 -12.49 4.90
C ALA A 107 13.55 -11.79 6.12
N GLY A 108 13.20 -10.54 6.38
CA GLY A 108 13.64 -9.83 7.59
C GLY A 108 13.14 -10.47 8.88
N LEU A 109 11.88 -10.89 8.93
CA LEU A 109 11.27 -11.58 10.09
C LEU A 109 11.90 -12.96 10.34
N ALA A 110 12.25 -13.69 9.28
CA ALA A 110 12.90 -15.00 9.37
C ALA A 110 14.41 -14.90 9.66
N GLY A 111 15.03 -13.75 9.43
CA GLY A 111 16.45 -13.50 9.61
C GLY A 111 16.78 -12.83 10.96
N ASP A 112 17.55 -11.76 10.90
CA ASP A 112 18.03 -11.00 12.07
C ASP A 112 17.06 -9.88 12.51
N GLY A 113 15.87 -9.81 11.95
CA GLY A 113 14.87 -8.77 12.25
C GLY A 113 15.17 -7.43 11.58
N ARG A 114 16.02 -7.37 10.58
CA ARG A 114 16.46 -6.12 9.96
C ARG A 114 16.09 -6.04 8.48
N ILE A 115 15.91 -4.81 8.02
CA ILE A 115 15.83 -4.47 6.61
C ILE A 115 17.07 -3.67 6.23
N ARG A 116 17.79 -4.12 5.21
CA ARG A 116 19.00 -3.46 4.76
C ARG A 116 18.76 -1.98 4.49
N ARG A 117 19.61 -1.11 5.03
CA ARG A 117 19.54 0.34 4.91
C ARG A 117 18.36 1.01 5.63
N PHE A 118 17.51 0.27 6.30
CA PHE A 118 16.47 0.84 7.16
C PHE A 118 16.82 0.64 8.63
N ARG A 119 16.47 1.61 9.46
CA ARG A 119 16.57 1.54 10.94
C ARG A 119 15.20 1.90 11.53
N PRO A 120 14.76 1.27 12.64
CA PRO A 120 15.54 0.38 13.50
C PRO A 120 15.49 -1.11 13.11
N ASP A 121 14.32 -1.63 12.65
CA ASP A 121 14.08 -3.05 12.41
C ASP A 121 12.94 -3.27 11.40
N VAL A 122 12.59 -4.54 11.14
CA VAL A 122 11.55 -4.94 10.19
C VAL A 122 10.15 -4.48 10.63
N ALA A 123 9.86 -4.43 11.93
CA ALA A 123 8.56 -3.95 12.43
C ALA A 123 8.43 -2.43 12.21
N GLY A 124 9.49 -1.68 12.48
CA GLY A 124 9.58 -0.25 12.16
C GLY A 124 9.46 0.02 10.65
N PHE A 125 10.06 -0.82 9.80
CA PHE A 125 9.91 -0.72 8.34
C PHE A 125 8.47 -0.91 7.89
N LEU A 126 7.79 -1.92 8.43
CA LEU A 126 6.39 -2.18 8.15
C LEU A 126 5.50 -1.02 8.61
N ALA A 127 5.71 -0.51 9.82
CA ALA A 127 4.99 0.64 10.35
C ALA A 127 5.21 1.89 9.48
N TYR A 128 6.46 2.13 9.03
CA TYR A 128 6.77 3.20 8.09
C TYR A 128 5.98 3.08 6.79
N LEU A 129 5.93 1.91 6.16
CA LEU A 129 5.20 1.71 4.91
C LEU A 129 3.70 1.92 5.08
N ILE A 130 3.10 1.38 6.15
CA ILE A 130 1.68 1.58 6.45
C ILE A 130 1.37 3.06 6.69
N SER A 131 2.23 3.77 7.43
CA SER A 131 2.08 5.20 7.72
C SER A 131 2.23 6.05 6.46
N HIS A 132 3.19 5.72 5.59
CA HIS A 132 3.40 6.37 4.30
C HIS A 132 2.17 6.21 3.39
N ASP A 133 1.66 5.00 3.29
CA ASP A 133 0.47 4.71 2.49
C ASP A 133 -0.77 5.42 3.07
N ALA A 134 -0.94 5.44 4.41
CA ALA A 134 -2.04 6.14 5.07
C ALA A 134 -1.99 7.65 4.85
N HIS A 135 -0.79 8.26 4.90
CA HIS A 135 -0.58 9.67 4.57
C HIS A 135 -1.06 9.99 3.15
N HIS A 136 -0.67 9.16 2.19
CA HIS A 136 -1.06 9.37 0.79
C HIS A 136 -2.54 9.07 0.53
N ARG A 137 -3.16 8.10 1.20
CA ARG A 137 -4.62 7.91 1.16
C ARG A 137 -5.37 9.16 1.60
N GLY A 138 -4.91 9.80 2.66
CA GLY A 138 -5.47 11.09 3.12
C GLY A 138 -5.34 12.18 2.07
N GLN A 139 -4.18 12.31 1.43
CA GLN A 139 -3.95 13.27 0.35
C GLN A 139 -4.87 13.01 -0.85
N ILE A 140 -4.98 11.76 -1.29
CA ILE A 140 -5.85 11.37 -2.42
C ILE A 140 -7.31 11.70 -2.11
N SER A 141 -7.81 11.35 -0.93
CA SER A 141 -9.20 11.60 -0.52
C SER A 141 -9.51 13.10 -0.45
N MET A 142 -8.57 13.89 0.07
CA MET A 142 -8.70 15.35 0.14
C MET A 142 -8.66 15.97 -1.26
N LEU A 143 -7.71 15.57 -2.10
CA LEU A 143 -7.56 16.08 -3.45
C LEU A 143 -8.79 15.74 -4.33
N ALA A 144 -9.30 14.51 -4.25
CA ALA A 144 -10.53 14.11 -4.96
C ALA A 144 -11.70 15.04 -4.63
N ARG A 145 -11.87 15.43 -3.37
CA ARG A 145 -12.88 16.43 -2.96
C ARG A 145 -12.59 17.80 -3.54
N GLN A 146 -11.34 18.24 -3.50
CA GLN A 146 -10.94 19.57 -3.96
C GLN A 146 -11.11 19.76 -5.47
N VAL A 147 -10.95 18.70 -6.25
CA VAL A 147 -11.16 18.73 -7.71
C VAL A 147 -12.61 18.42 -8.12
N GLY A 148 -13.55 18.35 -7.17
CA GLY A 148 -14.98 18.18 -7.46
C GLY A 148 -15.43 16.72 -7.63
N HIS A 149 -14.58 15.74 -7.34
CA HIS A 149 -14.86 14.31 -7.47
C HIS A 149 -14.73 13.56 -6.13
N PRO A 150 -15.48 13.93 -5.08
CA PRO A 150 -15.34 13.35 -3.75
C PRO A 150 -15.70 11.86 -3.75
N LEU A 151 -14.97 11.09 -2.95
CA LEU A 151 -15.34 9.72 -2.65
C LEU A 151 -16.67 9.68 -1.90
N SER A 152 -17.50 8.67 -2.18
CA SER A 152 -18.75 8.46 -1.45
C SER A 152 -18.47 8.14 0.03
N GLN A 153 -19.45 8.43 0.90
CA GLN A 153 -19.37 8.10 2.32
C GLN A 153 -19.13 6.60 2.56
N LYS A 154 -19.77 5.74 1.74
CA LYS A 154 -19.57 4.29 1.77
C LYS A 154 -18.09 3.91 1.54
N VAL A 155 -17.43 4.54 0.57
CA VAL A 155 -16.02 4.29 0.28
C VAL A 155 -15.13 4.80 1.40
N MET A 156 -15.40 6.00 1.92
CA MET A 156 -14.65 6.58 3.03
C MET A 156 -14.69 5.71 4.28
N PHE A 157 -15.85 5.19 4.67
CA PHE A 157 -15.98 4.26 5.80
C PHE A 157 -15.39 2.88 5.48
N GLY A 158 -15.57 2.38 4.24
CA GLY A 158 -15.03 1.09 3.82
C GLY A 158 -13.52 0.97 3.93
N MET A 159 -12.77 2.07 3.93
CA MET A 159 -11.32 2.05 4.18
C MET A 159 -10.95 1.69 5.63
N TRP A 160 -11.88 1.73 6.56
CA TRP A 160 -11.67 1.38 7.97
C TRP A 160 -12.13 -0.04 8.32
N GLU A 161 -12.73 -0.76 7.38
CA GLU A 161 -13.24 -2.12 7.56
C GLU A 161 -12.11 -3.17 7.46
N TRP A 162 -11.12 -3.07 8.32
CA TRP A 162 -9.92 -3.93 8.32
C TRP A 162 -10.21 -5.43 8.41
N GLY A 163 -11.30 -5.82 9.06
CA GLY A 163 -11.69 -7.22 9.19
C GLY A 163 -12.29 -7.85 7.94
N SER A 164 -12.72 -7.03 6.97
CA SER A 164 -13.35 -7.46 5.71
C SER A 164 -12.53 -7.10 4.46
N ARG A 165 -11.40 -6.45 4.63
CA ARG A 165 -10.48 -6.09 3.54
C ARG A 165 -9.33 -7.05 3.42
#